data_cfcc713a96960e85367b7c5671c386d2
#
_entry.id   cfcc713a96960e85367b7c5671c386d2
#
_cell.length_a   1.000
_cell.length_b   1.000
_cell.length_c   1.000
_cell.angle_alpha   90.00
_cell.angle_beta   90.00
_cell.angle_gamma   90.00
#
_symmetry.space_group_name_H-M   'P 1'
#
loop_
_entity.id
_entity.type
_entity.pdbx_description
1 polymer ?
#
loop_
_entity_poly.entity_id
_entity_poly.type
_entity_poly.pdbx_seq_one_letter_code
_entity_poly.pdbx_strand_id
1 'polypeptide(L)'
;VNDARKAMSLLSAAFYGYPQDQLKVVGITGTKGKTTTAYLTQAMLNGCSGGKCALFSSVDNCLDGHTYAESDLTTPESMDAFRMMREAADNGMEYLVMEVSSQAYKVDRVFGLTFDVAAFLNISPDHISPIEHPTFEDYFHCKRQIVKNCRSLVLGTACAHADLIRQDAAIADIPITAFALGEASAADVTAWPESADHSRFAIAVEGEQIGSLSLQLDGDFNYANAAAAIAIAHAVGFDFHETTAKETLHNMEPVRIAGRMEHFHDTKSNTIAIVDYAHNYASVTALLDYVDQRYGKDDPEVTLVTGSAGNKAYDRRSEIVRAAQNRINHLILTFEDTDDEPVEHICQDM
;
A
#
# COMPACT_ATOMS: atom_id res chain seq x y z
N VAL A 1 -0.17 -34.73 -7.78
CA VAL A 1 -0.68 -33.45 -7.28
C VAL A 1 -1.31 -32.74 -8.46
N ASN A 2 -2.59 -32.35 -8.37
CA ASN A 2 -3.31 -31.70 -9.47
C ASN A 2 -2.91 -30.23 -9.63
N ASP A 3 -2.40 -29.61 -8.56
CA ASP A 3 -1.96 -28.22 -8.52
C ASP A 3 -0.76 -28.11 -7.58
N ALA A 4 0.42 -27.88 -8.17
CA ALA A 4 1.68 -27.87 -7.42
C ALA A 4 1.81 -26.62 -6.53
N ARG A 5 1.27 -25.46 -6.95
CA ARG A 5 1.37 -24.22 -6.19
C ARG A 5 0.47 -24.25 -4.95
N LYS A 6 -0.76 -24.71 -5.09
CA LYS A 6 -1.67 -24.92 -3.94
C LYS A 6 -1.11 -25.96 -2.97
N ALA A 7 -0.58 -27.06 -3.50
CA ALA A 7 0.06 -28.07 -2.66
C ALA A 7 1.27 -27.49 -1.90
N MET A 8 2.11 -26.69 -2.56
CA MET A 8 3.25 -26.04 -1.93
C MET A 8 2.80 -25.12 -0.79
N SER A 9 1.76 -24.32 -0.98
CA SER A 9 1.24 -23.44 0.07
C SER A 9 0.76 -24.24 1.30
N LEU A 10 -0.07 -25.26 1.09
CA LEU A 10 -0.58 -26.09 2.20
C LEU A 10 0.52 -26.89 2.90
N LEU A 11 1.48 -27.44 2.15
CA LEU A 11 2.61 -28.19 2.71
C LEU A 11 3.55 -27.25 3.49
N SER A 12 3.79 -26.04 3.01
CA SER A 12 4.60 -25.04 3.71
C SER A 12 3.95 -24.63 5.03
N ALA A 13 2.64 -24.37 5.05
CA ALA A 13 1.91 -24.08 6.28
C ALA A 13 2.07 -25.20 7.30
N ALA A 14 1.86 -26.45 6.86
CA ALA A 14 1.99 -27.63 7.73
C ALA A 14 3.44 -27.84 8.20
N PHE A 15 4.43 -27.70 7.31
CA PHE A 15 5.84 -27.88 7.62
C PHE A 15 6.34 -26.91 8.68
N TYR A 16 5.89 -25.64 8.60
CA TYR A 16 6.22 -24.61 9.58
C TYR A 16 5.26 -24.56 10.78
N GLY A 17 4.39 -25.56 10.96
CA GLY A 17 3.53 -25.71 12.12
C GLY A 17 2.41 -24.68 12.20
N TYR A 18 1.83 -24.30 11.06
CA TYR A 18 0.71 -23.36 10.92
C TYR A 18 0.95 -22.03 11.65
N PRO A 19 2.02 -21.31 11.34
CA PRO A 19 2.38 -20.07 12.06
C PRO A 19 1.32 -18.96 11.91
N GLN A 20 0.53 -18.96 10.84
CA GLN A 20 -0.59 -18.05 10.64
C GLN A 20 -1.68 -18.16 11.71
N ASP A 21 -1.78 -19.30 12.41
CA ASP A 21 -2.75 -19.49 13.49
C ASP A 21 -2.27 -18.88 14.83
N GLN A 22 -1.01 -18.44 14.88
CA GLN A 22 -0.38 -17.81 16.04
C GLN A 22 -0.26 -16.29 15.89
N LEU A 23 -0.57 -15.75 14.71
CA LEU A 23 -0.49 -14.34 14.37
C LEU A 23 -1.88 -13.83 13.98
N LYS A 24 -2.21 -12.60 14.30
CA LYS A 24 -3.29 -11.88 13.63
C LYS A 24 -2.76 -11.34 12.31
N VAL A 25 -3.21 -11.89 11.20
CA VAL A 25 -2.68 -11.57 9.87
C VAL A 25 -3.55 -10.53 9.18
N VAL A 26 -2.93 -9.41 8.83
CA VAL A 26 -3.54 -8.32 8.05
C VAL A 26 -3.04 -8.38 6.62
N GLY A 27 -3.95 -8.48 5.64
CA GLY A 27 -3.63 -8.45 4.22
C GLY A 27 -4.06 -7.13 3.57
N ILE A 28 -3.15 -6.43 2.90
CA ILE A 28 -3.44 -5.15 2.26
C ILE A 28 -3.32 -5.27 0.75
N THR A 29 -4.42 -5.01 0.02
CA THR A 29 -4.44 -4.96 -1.44
C THR A 29 -4.94 -3.62 -1.97
N GLY A 30 -4.66 -3.35 -3.21
CA GLY A 30 -5.01 -2.12 -3.92
C GLY A 30 -4.06 -1.91 -5.10
N THR A 31 -4.38 -1.03 -6.01
CA THR A 31 -3.45 -0.64 -7.06
C THR A 31 -2.33 0.20 -6.46
N LYS A 32 -2.67 1.23 -5.67
CA LYS A 32 -1.73 2.17 -5.06
C LYS A 32 -1.89 2.22 -3.54
N GLY A 33 -0.84 2.70 -2.85
CA GLY A 33 -0.86 2.96 -1.41
C GLY A 33 -0.60 1.74 -0.51
N LYS A 34 -0.46 0.53 -1.03
CA LYS A 34 -0.24 -0.69 -0.22
C LYS A 34 0.94 -0.56 0.74
N THR A 35 2.10 -0.23 0.20
CA THR A 35 3.34 -0.10 0.98
C THR A 35 3.20 0.94 2.09
N THR A 36 2.77 2.16 1.73
CA THR A 36 2.57 3.24 2.71
C THR A 36 1.57 2.83 3.79
N THR A 37 0.43 2.25 3.39
CA THR A 37 -0.57 1.77 4.35
C THR A 37 0.00 0.65 5.23
N ALA A 38 0.81 -0.26 4.68
CA ALA A 38 1.41 -1.35 5.45
C ALA A 38 2.37 -0.85 6.53
N TYR A 39 3.25 0.10 6.18
CA TYR A 39 4.15 0.71 7.16
C TYR A 39 3.41 1.54 8.21
N LEU A 40 2.42 2.34 7.81
CA LEU A 40 1.58 3.10 8.76
C LEU A 40 0.81 2.15 9.69
N THR A 41 0.28 1.04 9.15
CA THR A 41 -0.42 0.02 9.94
C THR A 41 0.54 -0.66 10.91
N GLN A 42 1.75 -1.06 10.46
CA GLN A 42 2.76 -1.65 11.35
C GLN A 42 3.13 -0.68 12.47
N ALA A 43 3.39 0.58 12.16
CA ALA A 43 3.73 1.59 13.18
C ALA A 43 2.60 1.75 14.21
N MET A 44 1.34 1.81 13.75
CA MET A 44 0.17 1.89 14.63
C MET A 44 0.04 0.63 15.50
N LEU A 45 0.11 -0.57 14.92
CA LEU A 45 0.00 -1.82 15.66
C LEU A 45 1.19 -2.01 16.62
N ASN A 46 2.41 -1.63 16.24
CA ASN A 46 3.57 -1.65 17.14
C ASN A 46 3.36 -0.74 18.34
N GLY A 47 2.89 0.50 18.13
CA GLY A 47 2.60 1.41 19.23
C GLY A 47 1.54 0.87 20.18
N CYS A 48 0.46 0.28 19.65
CA CYS A 48 -0.62 -0.29 20.44
C CYS A 48 -0.25 -1.62 21.14
N SER A 49 0.67 -2.41 20.57
CA SER A 49 1.02 -3.75 21.07
C SER A 49 2.36 -3.82 21.81
N GLY A 50 3.08 -2.70 21.89
CA GLY A 50 4.44 -2.68 22.48
C GLY A 50 5.50 -3.33 21.60
N GLY A 51 5.43 -3.11 20.28
CA GLY A 51 6.45 -3.55 19.32
C GLY A 51 6.24 -4.96 18.75
N LYS A 52 5.02 -5.50 18.74
CA LYS A 52 4.75 -6.90 18.37
C LYS A 52 4.11 -7.08 17.00
N CYS A 53 4.50 -6.27 16.01
CA CYS A 53 3.96 -6.35 14.66
C CYS A 53 5.06 -6.57 13.61
N ALA A 54 5.00 -7.71 12.92
CA ALA A 54 5.82 -8.02 11.75
C ALA A 54 5.28 -7.33 10.49
N LEU A 55 6.13 -7.21 9.46
CA LEU A 55 5.82 -6.60 8.17
C LEU A 55 6.37 -7.44 7.03
N PHE A 56 5.54 -7.68 5.99
CA PHE A 56 5.98 -8.11 4.66
C PHE A 56 5.56 -7.05 3.65
N SER A 57 6.52 -6.39 3.02
CA SER A 57 6.25 -5.33 2.05
C SER A 57 7.08 -5.47 0.78
N SER A 58 6.84 -4.58 -0.18
CA SER A 58 7.61 -4.53 -1.42
C SER A 58 8.98 -3.88 -1.27
N VAL A 59 9.27 -3.27 -0.12
CA VAL A 59 10.54 -2.59 0.18
C VAL A 59 11.34 -3.41 1.17
N ASP A 60 10.78 -3.66 2.34
CA ASP A 60 11.44 -4.39 3.41
C ASP A 60 10.51 -5.43 4.05
N ASN A 61 11.12 -6.43 4.67
CA ASN A 61 10.47 -7.33 5.62
C ASN A 61 10.99 -7.05 7.03
N CYS A 62 10.12 -7.13 8.04
CA CYS A 62 10.48 -6.97 9.44
C CYS A 62 9.83 -8.11 10.24
N LEU A 63 10.63 -8.94 10.89
CA LEU A 63 10.17 -10.17 11.55
C LEU A 63 10.23 -10.10 13.09
N ASP A 64 10.75 -9.01 13.66
CA ASP A 64 10.95 -8.80 15.09
C ASP A 64 10.39 -7.45 15.60
N GLY A 65 9.67 -6.70 14.72
CA GLY A 65 9.07 -5.42 15.02
C GLY A 65 9.99 -4.21 14.88
N HIS A 66 11.30 -4.38 14.64
CA HIS A 66 12.28 -3.29 14.60
C HIS A 66 13.44 -3.45 13.61
N THR A 67 13.77 -4.65 13.15
CA THR A 67 14.86 -4.90 12.19
C THR A 67 14.28 -5.08 10.79
N TYR A 68 14.67 -4.22 9.87
CA TYR A 68 14.20 -4.24 8.48
C TYR A 68 15.27 -4.82 7.56
N ALA A 69 14.87 -5.74 6.69
CA ALA A 69 15.71 -6.37 5.67
C ALA A 69 15.03 -6.23 4.31
N GLU A 70 15.80 -5.94 3.27
CA GLU A 70 15.32 -5.77 1.90
C GLU A 70 14.45 -6.95 1.45
N SER A 71 13.37 -6.65 0.74
CA SER A 71 12.41 -7.62 0.24
C SER A 71 12.59 -7.87 -1.25
N ASP A 72 12.59 -9.15 -1.65
CA ASP A 72 12.66 -9.54 -3.07
C ASP A 72 11.31 -9.45 -3.78
N LEU A 73 10.18 -9.60 -3.05
CA LEU A 73 8.83 -9.69 -3.62
C LEU A 73 7.80 -8.99 -2.74
N THR A 74 6.89 -8.23 -3.35
CA THR A 74 5.75 -7.62 -2.65
C THR A 74 4.98 -8.61 -1.78
N THR A 75 4.74 -9.82 -2.28
CA THR A 75 4.17 -10.94 -1.54
C THR A 75 5.10 -12.12 -1.73
N PRO A 76 5.73 -12.63 -0.68
CA PRO A 76 6.67 -13.75 -0.78
C PRO A 76 6.04 -15.02 -1.38
N GLU A 77 6.85 -15.89 -1.97
CA GLU A 77 6.41 -17.24 -2.35
C GLU A 77 5.97 -18.01 -1.10
N SER A 78 5.03 -18.96 -1.26
CA SER A 78 4.36 -19.61 -0.12
C SER A 78 5.35 -20.18 0.90
N MET A 79 6.43 -20.83 0.43
CA MET A 79 7.41 -21.45 1.33
C MET A 79 8.13 -20.40 2.19
N ASP A 80 8.53 -19.28 1.57
CA ASP A 80 9.20 -18.19 2.28
C ASP A 80 8.22 -17.46 3.20
N ALA A 81 6.98 -17.21 2.74
CA ALA A 81 5.96 -16.57 3.55
C ALA A 81 5.72 -17.33 4.87
N PHE A 82 5.50 -18.65 4.82
CA PHE A 82 5.27 -19.43 6.03
C PHE A 82 6.53 -19.61 6.89
N ARG A 83 7.74 -19.68 6.28
CA ARG A 83 9.01 -19.64 7.01
C ARG A 83 9.14 -18.35 7.80
N MET A 84 8.92 -17.21 7.15
CA MET A 84 9.01 -15.88 7.76
C MET A 84 7.91 -15.66 8.82
N MET A 85 6.69 -16.16 8.59
CA MET A 85 5.63 -16.15 9.62
C MET A 85 6.05 -16.96 10.85
N ARG A 86 6.71 -18.12 10.66
CA ARG A 86 7.22 -18.93 11.77
C ARG A 86 8.27 -18.17 12.57
N GLU A 87 9.21 -17.54 11.86
CA GLU A 87 10.26 -16.73 12.48
C GLU A 87 9.67 -15.53 13.24
N ALA A 88 8.68 -14.82 12.66
CA ALA A 88 7.99 -13.74 13.35
C ALA A 88 7.27 -14.22 14.62
N ALA A 89 6.57 -15.37 14.57
CA ALA A 89 5.93 -15.95 15.74
C ALA A 89 6.95 -16.37 16.81
N ASP A 90 8.09 -16.94 16.42
CA ASP A 90 9.18 -17.31 17.33
C ASP A 90 9.85 -16.08 17.96
N ASN A 91 9.89 -14.95 17.27
CA ASN A 91 10.33 -13.64 17.79
C ASN A 91 9.27 -12.97 18.71
N GLY A 92 8.13 -13.62 18.94
CA GLY A 92 7.08 -13.12 19.83
C GLY A 92 6.16 -12.07 19.21
N MET A 93 6.09 -12.01 17.88
CA MET A 93 5.11 -11.15 17.19
C MET A 93 3.70 -11.69 17.41
N GLU A 94 2.74 -10.77 17.57
CA GLU A 94 1.32 -11.05 17.71
C GLU A 94 0.55 -10.70 16.43
N TYR A 95 1.11 -9.79 15.64
CA TYR A 95 0.52 -9.27 14.41
C TYR A 95 1.49 -9.44 13.22
N LEU A 96 0.91 -9.62 12.04
CA LEU A 96 1.62 -9.53 10.77
C LEU A 96 0.83 -8.65 9.83
N VAL A 97 1.44 -7.61 9.30
CA VAL A 97 0.91 -6.83 8.17
C VAL A 97 1.63 -7.25 6.91
N MET A 98 0.89 -7.60 5.86
CA MET A 98 1.49 -7.98 4.59
C MET A 98 0.80 -7.35 3.38
N GLU A 99 1.59 -6.92 2.41
CA GLU A 99 1.09 -6.53 1.11
C GLU A 99 0.65 -7.76 0.32
N VAL A 100 -0.54 -7.71 -0.28
CA VAL A 100 -1.09 -8.78 -1.12
C VAL A 100 -1.26 -8.27 -2.54
N SER A 101 -0.36 -8.68 -3.43
CA SER A 101 -0.40 -8.35 -4.84
C SER A 101 -1.47 -9.15 -5.58
N SER A 102 -1.88 -8.71 -6.77
CA SER A 102 -2.76 -9.51 -7.64
C SER A 102 -2.13 -10.82 -8.06
N GLN A 103 -0.81 -10.82 -8.27
CA GLN A 103 -0.04 -12.02 -8.58
C GLN A 103 -0.07 -13.04 -7.44
N ALA A 104 -0.14 -12.60 -6.18
CA ALA A 104 -0.25 -13.52 -5.04
C ALA A 104 -1.45 -14.46 -5.15
N TYR A 105 -2.57 -13.97 -5.69
CA TYR A 105 -3.75 -14.80 -5.99
C TYR A 105 -3.62 -15.54 -7.32
N LYS A 106 -3.06 -14.89 -8.35
CA LYS A 106 -2.93 -15.52 -9.67
C LYS A 106 -2.06 -16.77 -9.65
N VAL A 107 -1.05 -16.80 -8.79
CA VAL A 107 -0.09 -17.91 -8.67
C VAL A 107 -0.18 -18.61 -7.30
N ASP A 108 -1.30 -18.49 -6.61
CA ASP A 108 -1.65 -19.20 -5.37
C ASP A 108 -0.63 -19.07 -4.21
N ARG A 109 0.10 -17.94 -4.09
CA ARG A 109 1.06 -17.69 -3.00
C ARG A 109 0.42 -17.67 -1.61
N VAL A 110 -0.83 -17.21 -1.54
CA VAL A 110 -1.61 -17.08 -0.29
C VAL A 110 -2.74 -18.11 -0.19
N PHE A 111 -2.66 -19.21 -0.94
CA PHE A 111 -3.68 -20.24 -0.93
C PHE A 111 -3.75 -20.92 0.46
N GLY A 112 -4.97 -20.99 1.02
CA GLY A 112 -5.20 -21.57 2.36
C GLY A 112 -4.88 -20.62 3.52
N LEU A 113 -4.38 -19.41 3.26
CA LEU A 113 -4.24 -18.36 4.27
C LEU A 113 -5.56 -17.60 4.42
N THR A 114 -6.01 -17.36 5.65
CA THR A 114 -7.16 -16.51 5.95
C THR A 114 -6.67 -15.29 6.73
N PHE A 115 -6.94 -14.09 6.21
CA PHE A 115 -6.62 -12.84 6.90
C PHE A 115 -7.64 -12.56 8.01
N ASP A 116 -7.18 -12.14 9.18
CA ASP A 116 -8.08 -11.64 10.22
C ASP A 116 -8.74 -10.33 9.78
N VAL A 117 -7.94 -9.45 9.16
CA VAL A 117 -8.42 -8.24 8.51
C VAL A 117 -7.80 -8.15 7.12
N ALA A 118 -8.62 -7.91 6.10
CA ALA A 118 -8.13 -7.51 4.78
C ALA A 118 -8.45 -6.05 4.52
N ALA A 119 -7.58 -5.33 3.81
CA ALA A 119 -7.85 -3.98 3.35
C ALA A 119 -7.84 -3.91 1.83
N PHE A 120 -8.90 -3.36 1.24
CA PHE A 120 -9.01 -3.05 -0.18
C PHE A 120 -9.01 -1.53 -0.36
N LEU A 121 -7.84 -0.98 -0.74
CA LEU A 121 -7.63 0.47 -0.73
C LEU A 121 -8.28 1.17 -1.93
N ASN A 122 -7.97 0.67 -3.12
CA ASN A 122 -8.40 1.24 -4.40
C ASN A 122 -8.16 0.27 -5.54
N ILE A 123 -8.73 0.56 -6.72
CA ILE A 123 -8.49 -0.19 -7.95
C ILE A 123 -8.50 0.77 -9.14
N SER A 124 -7.51 0.63 -10.01
CA SER A 124 -7.42 1.27 -11.32
C SER A 124 -6.65 0.35 -12.27
N PRO A 125 -6.74 0.52 -13.59
CA PRO A 125 -5.95 -0.26 -14.54
C PRO A 125 -4.46 -0.16 -14.20
N ASP A 126 -3.82 -1.32 -14.07
CA ASP A 126 -2.38 -1.48 -13.88
C ASP A 126 -2.01 -2.95 -14.12
N HIS A 127 -0.75 -3.26 -14.41
CA HIS A 127 -0.28 -4.62 -14.67
C HIS A 127 -0.99 -5.34 -15.83
N ILE A 128 -1.50 -4.59 -16.81
CA ILE A 128 -2.16 -5.19 -17.98
C ILE A 128 -1.10 -5.56 -19.00
N SER A 129 -0.85 -6.85 -19.14
CA SER A 129 0.10 -7.40 -20.09
C SER A 129 -0.17 -8.90 -20.33
N PRO A 130 0.30 -9.49 -21.43
CA PRO A 130 0.13 -10.92 -21.68
C PRO A 130 0.76 -11.84 -20.64
N ILE A 131 1.79 -11.38 -19.94
CA ILE A 131 2.53 -12.19 -18.95
C ILE A 131 2.03 -11.98 -17.52
N GLU A 132 1.37 -10.85 -17.21
CA GLU A 132 0.81 -10.57 -15.89
C GLU A 132 -0.71 -10.78 -15.89
N HIS A 133 -1.48 -9.79 -16.28
CA HIS A 133 -2.94 -9.86 -16.40
C HIS A 133 -3.36 -9.48 -17.82
N PRO A 134 -4.01 -10.38 -18.58
CA PRO A 134 -4.38 -10.09 -19.97
C PRO A 134 -5.44 -9.00 -20.08
N THR A 135 -6.24 -8.77 -19.02
CA THR A 135 -7.28 -7.74 -18.97
C THR A 135 -7.41 -7.14 -17.59
N PHE A 136 -8.06 -5.97 -17.50
CA PHE A 136 -8.40 -5.35 -16.21
C PHE A 136 -9.32 -6.24 -15.37
N GLU A 137 -10.23 -6.96 -16.00
CA GLU A 137 -11.17 -7.88 -15.33
C GLU A 137 -10.40 -9.01 -14.62
N ASP A 138 -9.35 -9.59 -15.26
CA ASP A 138 -8.48 -10.61 -14.66
C ASP A 138 -7.71 -10.03 -13.46
N TYR A 139 -7.13 -8.84 -13.63
CA TYR A 139 -6.43 -8.12 -12.56
C TYR A 139 -7.36 -7.84 -11.36
N PHE A 140 -8.53 -7.28 -11.61
CA PHE A 140 -9.52 -6.97 -10.58
C PHE A 140 -10.07 -8.24 -9.93
N HIS A 141 -10.35 -9.29 -10.73
CA HIS A 141 -10.79 -10.58 -10.21
C HIS A 141 -9.77 -11.17 -9.21
N CYS A 142 -8.48 -11.15 -9.56
CA CYS A 142 -7.44 -11.62 -8.67
C CYS A 142 -7.44 -10.86 -7.33
N LYS A 143 -7.48 -9.52 -7.36
CA LYS A 143 -7.52 -8.72 -6.11
C LYS A 143 -8.77 -8.96 -5.28
N ARG A 144 -9.94 -9.15 -5.92
CA ARG A 144 -11.21 -9.40 -5.22
C ARG A 144 -11.23 -10.72 -4.44
N GLN A 145 -10.33 -11.68 -4.74
CA GLN A 145 -10.25 -12.91 -3.96
C GLN A 145 -9.98 -12.64 -2.48
N ILE A 146 -9.31 -11.55 -2.12
CA ILE A 146 -8.99 -11.20 -0.73
C ILE A 146 -10.26 -11.07 0.13
N VAL A 147 -11.37 -10.63 -0.46
CA VAL A 147 -12.66 -10.50 0.25
C VAL A 147 -13.17 -11.85 0.76
N LYS A 148 -12.94 -12.92 0.01
CA LYS A 148 -13.33 -14.29 0.39
C LYS A 148 -12.33 -14.96 1.32
N ASN A 149 -11.18 -14.33 1.52
CA ASN A 149 -10.05 -14.85 2.28
C ASN A 149 -9.83 -14.07 3.59
N CYS A 150 -10.83 -13.35 4.09
CA CYS A 150 -10.70 -12.58 5.32
C CYS A 150 -11.90 -12.80 6.25
N ARG A 151 -11.73 -12.41 7.52
CA ARG A 151 -12.77 -12.39 8.54
C ARG A 151 -13.45 -11.01 8.66
N SER A 152 -12.73 -9.95 8.31
CA SER A 152 -13.21 -8.56 8.28
C SER A 152 -12.55 -7.82 7.12
N LEU A 153 -13.26 -6.88 6.50
CA LEU A 153 -12.81 -6.10 5.36
C LEU A 153 -12.76 -4.62 5.69
N VAL A 154 -11.61 -3.98 5.48
CA VAL A 154 -11.47 -2.52 5.43
C VAL A 154 -11.57 -2.07 3.98
N LEU A 155 -12.49 -1.14 3.69
CA LEU A 155 -12.79 -0.70 2.32
C LEU A 155 -12.78 0.82 2.17
N GLY A 156 -11.99 1.33 1.21
CA GLY A 156 -12.05 2.74 0.84
C GLY A 156 -13.37 3.09 0.15
N THR A 157 -14.07 4.11 0.63
CA THR A 157 -15.37 4.53 0.05
C THR A 157 -15.25 5.08 -1.36
N ALA A 158 -14.11 5.70 -1.67
CA ALA A 158 -13.79 6.24 -3.02
C ALA A 158 -13.20 5.16 -3.96
N CYS A 159 -13.12 3.90 -3.54
CA CYS A 159 -12.62 2.81 -4.36
C CYS A 159 -13.54 2.61 -5.57
N ALA A 160 -12.97 2.62 -6.78
CA ALA A 160 -13.71 2.26 -7.97
C ALA A 160 -14.27 0.84 -7.82
N HIS A 161 -15.47 0.58 -8.32
CA HIS A 161 -16.15 -0.71 -8.19
C HIS A 161 -16.41 -1.17 -6.73
N ALA A 162 -16.45 -0.25 -5.76
CA ALA A 162 -16.73 -0.56 -4.35
C ALA A 162 -18.03 -1.37 -4.17
N ASP A 163 -19.04 -1.13 -5.01
CA ASP A 163 -20.31 -1.85 -4.96
C ASP A 163 -20.16 -3.37 -5.22
N LEU A 164 -19.29 -3.75 -6.16
CA LEU A 164 -19.00 -5.17 -6.42
C LEU A 164 -18.23 -5.81 -5.27
N ILE A 165 -17.33 -5.06 -4.64
CA ILE A 165 -16.57 -5.52 -3.47
C ILE A 165 -17.50 -5.69 -2.27
N ARG A 166 -18.44 -4.75 -2.04
CA ARG A 166 -19.48 -4.84 -1.02
C ARG A 166 -20.42 -6.03 -1.25
N GLN A 167 -20.77 -6.28 -2.51
CA GLN A 167 -21.58 -7.45 -2.88
C GLN A 167 -20.87 -8.76 -2.56
N ASP A 168 -19.56 -8.87 -2.87
CA ASP A 168 -18.76 -10.05 -2.51
C ASP A 168 -18.70 -10.25 -0.99
N ALA A 169 -18.49 -9.18 -0.22
CA ALA A 169 -18.47 -9.22 1.23
C ALA A 169 -19.81 -9.65 1.81
N ALA A 170 -20.92 -9.12 1.28
CA ALA A 170 -22.26 -9.50 1.71
C ALA A 170 -22.58 -10.97 1.41
N ILE A 171 -22.16 -11.50 0.26
CA ILE A 171 -22.33 -12.92 -0.09
C ILE A 171 -21.52 -13.82 0.86
N ALA A 172 -20.35 -13.37 1.29
CA ALA A 172 -19.45 -14.11 2.17
C ALA A 172 -19.71 -13.86 3.68
N ASP A 173 -20.69 -13.02 4.03
CA ASP A 173 -21.02 -12.58 5.39
C ASP A 173 -19.82 -11.93 6.11
N ILE A 174 -19.06 -11.08 5.38
CA ILE A 174 -17.87 -10.40 5.88
C ILE A 174 -18.24 -8.99 6.31
N PRO A 175 -18.01 -8.59 7.58
CA PRO A 175 -18.23 -7.24 8.05
C PRO A 175 -17.25 -6.26 7.38
N ILE A 176 -17.72 -5.03 7.12
CA ILE A 176 -16.94 -3.98 6.47
C ILE A 176 -16.75 -2.82 7.44
N THR A 177 -15.50 -2.38 7.61
CA THR A 177 -15.11 -1.10 8.17
C THR A 177 -14.74 -0.17 7.02
N ALA A 178 -15.47 0.92 6.83
CA ALA A 178 -15.24 1.85 5.73
C ALA A 178 -14.30 2.99 6.14
N PHE A 179 -13.41 3.42 5.24
CA PHE A 179 -12.62 4.63 5.44
C PHE A 179 -12.80 5.61 4.30
N ALA A 180 -12.65 6.91 4.58
CA ALA A 180 -12.81 7.98 3.60
C ALA A 180 -11.97 9.22 3.93
N LEU A 181 -11.81 10.09 2.93
CA LEU A 181 -11.37 11.46 3.13
C LEU A 181 -12.59 12.38 3.27
N GLY A 182 -12.47 13.41 4.13
CA GLY A 182 -13.46 14.46 4.36
C GLY A 182 -14.22 14.28 5.68
N GLU A 183 -14.35 15.40 6.41
CA GLU A 183 -15.01 15.48 7.71
C GLU A 183 -16.48 15.02 7.67
N ALA A 184 -17.19 15.33 6.58
CA ALA A 184 -18.61 15.04 6.43
C ALA A 184 -18.91 13.63 5.87
N SER A 185 -17.91 12.75 5.76
CA SER A 185 -18.10 11.39 5.25
C SER A 185 -18.81 10.51 6.28
N ALA A 186 -19.71 9.65 5.83
CA ALA A 186 -20.39 8.65 6.64
C ALA A 186 -19.58 7.34 6.83
N ALA A 187 -18.28 7.38 6.61
CA ALA A 187 -17.40 6.23 6.83
C ALA A 187 -17.06 6.06 8.32
N ASP A 188 -16.72 4.83 8.71
CA ASP A 188 -16.36 4.51 10.10
C ASP A 188 -15.08 5.23 10.54
N VAL A 189 -14.12 5.40 9.61
CA VAL A 189 -12.89 6.18 9.82
C VAL A 189 -12.77 7.25 8.75
N THR A 190 -12.56 8.50 9.18
CA THR A 190 -12.41 9.64 8.28
C THR A 190 -11.15 10.43 8.59
N ALA A 191 -10.53 11.00 7.55
CA ALA A 191 -9.39 11.90 7.65
C ALA A 191 -9.62 13.15 6.81
N TRP A 192 -9.21 14.33 7.32
CA TRP A 192 -9.30 15.59 6.59
C TRP A 192 -8.19 16.55 7.01
N PRO A 193 -7.72 17.44 6.10
CA PRO A 193 -6.70 18.44 6.45
C PRO A 193 -7.28 19.45 7.47
N GLU A 194 -6.50 19.75 8.52
CA GLU A 194 -6.84 20.79 9.52
C GLU A 194 -6.36 22.18 9.13
N SER A 195 -5.39 22.27 8.24
CA SER A 195 -4.75 23.51 7.83
C SER A 195 -4.64 23.62 6.31
N ALA A 196 -4.60 24.86 5.82
CA ALA A 196 -4.52 25.12 4.39
C ALA A 196 -3.18 24.70 3.74
N ASP A 197 -2.15 24.47 4.55
CA ASP A 197 -0.84 23.98 4.11
C ASP A 197 -0.74 22.45 4.13
N HIS A 198 -1.85 21.77 4.54
CA HIS A 198 -1.95 20.31 4.63
C HIS A 198 -0.83 19.63 5.47
N SER A 199 -0.22 20.39 6.40
CA SER A 199 0.82 19.84 7.29
C SER A 199 0.27 18.96 8.42
N ARG A 200 -1.02 19.12 8.74
CA ARG A 200 -1.74 18.34 9.75
C ARG A 200 -3.09 17.94 9.22
N PHE A 201 -3.54 16.77 9.64
CA PHE A 201 -4.87 16.28 9.35
C PHE A 201 -5.52 15.67 10.59
N ALA A 202 -6.82 15.86 10.70
CA ALA A 202 -7.65 15.29 11.74
C ALA A 202 -8.07 13.87 11.35
N ILE A 203 -8.28 13.05 12.37
CA ILE A 203 -8.83 11.69 12.24
C ILE A 203 -10.07 11.59 13.14
N ALA A 204 -11.15 11.02 12.61
CA ALA A 204 -12.28 10.57 13.39
C ALA A 204 -12.54 9.08 13.20
N VAL A 205 -12.97 8.43 14.28
CA VAL A 205 -13.44 7.04 14.28
C VAL A 205 -14.88 7.06 14.81
N GLU A 206 -15.80 6.40 14.11
CA GLU A 206 -17.22 6.36 14.44
C GLU A 206 -17.85 7.76 14.66
N GLY A 207 -17.35 8.75 13.91
CA GLY A 207 -17.82 10.14 13.96
C GLY A 207 -17.25 10.99 15.11
N GLU A 208 -16.42 10.43 15.99
CA GLU A 208 -15.68 11.17 17.02
C GLU A 208 -14.25 11.47 16.58
N GLN A 209 -13.84 12.73 16.63
CA GLN A 209 -12.45 13.11 16.37
C GLN A 209 -11.56 12.60 17.49
N ILE A 210 -10.67 11.67 17.16
CA ILE A 210 -9.77 11.02 18.11
C ILE A 210 -8.39 11.68 18.23
N GLY A 211 -8.02 12.52 17.25
CA GLY A 211 -6.75 13.23 17.27
C GLY A 211 -6.40 13.85 15.92
N SER A 212 -5.17 14.35 15.86
CA SER A 212 -4.57 14.93 14.68
C SER A 212 -3.18 14.39 14.48
N LEU A 213 -2.83 14.08 13.23
CA LEU A 213 -1.53 13.57 12.82
C LEU A 213 -0.80 14.56 11.93
N SER A 214 0.53 14.52 12.01
CA SER A 214 1.42 15.11 11.02
C SER A 214 2.19 13.98 10.36
N LEU A 215 1.91 13.71 9.09
CA LEU A 215 2.71 12.78 8.32
C LEU A 215 3.95 13.50 7.78
N GLN A 216 5.10 12.84 7.83
CA GLN A 216 6.27 13.26 7.04
C GLN A 216 6.24 12.66 5.62
N LEU A 217 5.06 12.24 5.18
CA LEU A 217 4.78 11.74 3.85
C LEU A 217 3.85 12.76 3.20
N ASP A 218 4.38 13.61 2.36
CA ASP A 218 3.62 14.64 1.69
C ASP A 218 2.61 14.05 0.67
N GLY A 219 1.58 14.82 0.34
CA GLY A 219 0.52 14.47 -0.58
C GLY A 219 -0.76 13.96 0.09
N ASP A 220 -1.90 14.51 -0.33
CA ASP A 220 -3.23 14.24 0.23
C ASP A 220 -3.64 12.77 0.18
N PHE A 221 -3.11 12.00 -0.80
CA PHE A 221 -3.33 10.56 -0.88
C PHE A 221 -2.78 9.79 0.33
N ASN A 222 -1.79 10.36 1.06
CA ASN A 222 -1.26 9.75 2.27
C ASN A 222 -2.22 9.90 3.46
N TYR A 223 -3.15 10.85 3.44
CA TYR A 223 -4.23 10.91 4.43
C TYR A 223 -5.19 9.73 4.28
N ALA A 224 -5.49 9.33 3.02
CA ALA A 224 -6.27 8.11 2.78
C ALA A 224 -5.54 6.86 3.25
N ASN A 225 -4.21 6.77 3.04
CA ASN A 225 -3.40 5.66 3.53
C ASN A 225 -3.38 5.63 5.07
N ALA A 226 -3.32 6.79 5.74
CA ALA A 226 -3.39 6.88 7.20
C ALA A 226 -4.77 6.51 7.73
N ALA A 227 -5.85 6.99 7.11
CA ALA A 227 -7.21 6.59 7.46
C ALA A 227 -7.41 5.08 7.31
N ALA A 228 -6.88 4.48 6.25
CA ALA A 228 -6.90 3.03 6.05
C ALA A 228 -6.14 2.29 7.15
N ALA A 229 -4.95 2.76 7.55
CA ALA A 229 -4.15 2.14 8.61
C ALA A 229 -4.87 2.17 9.97
N ILE A 230 -5.54 3.28 10.28
CA ILE A 230 -6.34 3.41 11.51
C ILE A 230 -7.59 2.52 11.44
N ALA A 231 -8.26 2.46 10.27
CA ALA A 231 -9.41 1.56 10.07
C ALA A 231 -9.01 0.08 10.22
N ILE A 232 -7.81 -0.30 9.77
CA ILE A 232 -7.26 -1.63 9.99
C ILE A 232 -7.02 -1.90 11.48
N ALA A 233 -6.37 -0.97 12.20
CA ALA A 233 -6.12 -1.12 13.63
C ALA A 233 -7.43 -1.21 14.43
N HIS A 234 -8.45 -0.41 14.07
CA HIS A 234 -9.79 -0.51 14.63
C HIS A 234 -10.44 -1.86 14.35
N ALA A 235 -10.39 -2.35 13.09
CA ALA A 235 -10.95 -3.65 12.71
C ALA A 235 -10.23 -4.85 13.36
N VAL A 236 -8.93 -4.71 13.69
CA VAL A 236 -8.15 -5.71 14.45
C VAL A 236 -8.61 -5.78 15.91
N GLY A 237 -9.25 -4.71 16.42
CA GLY A 237 -9.84 -4.65 17.76
C GLY A 237 -9.21 -3.62 18.71
N PHE A 238 -8.43 -2.66 18.22
CA PHE A 238 -7.96 -1.54 19.05
C PHE A 238 -9.06 -0.47 19.17
N ASP A 239 -9.37 -0.12 20.39
CA ASP A 239 -10.34 0.95 20.70
C ASP A 239 -9.62 2.29 20.79
N PHE A 240 -9.90 3.18 19.84
CA PHE A 240 -9.33 4.53 19.81
C PHE A 240 -9.95 5.52 20.82
N HIS A 241 -10.90 5.08 21.61
CA HIS A 241 -11.36 5.84 22.79
C HIS A 241 -10.49 5.55 24.02
N GLU A 242 -9.74 4.45 24.02
CA GLU A 242 -8.79 4.11 25.08
C GLU A 242 -7.48 4.91 24.98
N THR A 243 -6.85 5.16 26.12
CA THR A 243 -5.64 5.99 26.27
C THR A 243 -4.49 5.47 25.40
N THR A 244 -4.23 4.16 25.39
CA THR A 244 -3.07 3.57 24.67
C THR A 244 -3.15 3.84 23.17
N ALA A 245 -4.31 3.66 22.54
CA ALA A 245 -4.47 3.91 21.11
C ALA A 245 -4.39 5.40 20.77
N LYS A 246 -4.99 6.27 21.61
CA LYS A 246 -4.88 7.74 21.47
C LYS A 246 -3.43 8.22 21.64
N GLU A 247 -2.72 7.74 22.64
CA GLU A 247 -1.31 8.07 22.86
C GLU A 247 -0.42 7.56 21.72
N THR A 248 -0.67 6.36 21.21
CA THR A 248 0.02 5.83 20.04
C THR A 248 -0.18 6.73 18.82
N LEU A 249 -1.43 7.14 18.55
CA LEU A 249 -1.73 8.04 17.46
C LEU A 249 -1.01 9.38 17.60
N HIS A 250 -1.01 9.95 18.82
CA HIS A 250 -0.39 11.24 19.12
C HIS A 250 1.14 11.20 19.01
N ASN A 251 1.75 10.09 19.43
CA ASN A 251 3.20 9.91 19.51
C ASN A 251 3.77 9.06 18.37
N MET A 252 2.97 8.80 17.32
CA MET A 252 3.44 7.99 16.21
C MET A 252 4.67 8.64 15.55
N GLU A 253 5.77 7.92 15.58
CA GLU A 253 7.01 8.34 14.92
C GLU A 253 6.77 8.52 13.42
N PRO A 254 7.40 9.50 12.79
CA PRO A 254 7.32 9.69 11.36
C PRO A 254 7.76 8.44 10.59
N VAL A 255 6.86 7.91 9.79
CA VAL A 255 7.15 6.75 8.96
C VAL A 255 7.88 7.21 7.70
N ARG A 256 9.11 6.72 7.49
CA ARG A 256 9.89 6.95 6.27
C ARG A 256 9.95 5.66 5.47
N ILE A 257 9.69 5.76 4.18
CA ILE A 257 9.65 4.62 3.27
C ILE A 257 10.51 4.98 2.06
N ALA A 258 11.52 4.18 1.78
CA ALA A 258 12.40 4.39 0.63
C ALA A 258 11.58 4.49 -0.67
N GLY A 259 11.87 5.52 -1.47
CA GLY A 259 11.16 5.77 -2.72
C GLY A 259 9.69 6.17 -2.58
N ARG A 260 9.27 6.74 -1.45
CA ARG A 260 7.91 7.27 -1.25
C ARG A 260 7.98 8.70 -0.73
N MET A 261 7.78 9.66 -1.64
CA MET A 261 7.81 11.10 -1.34
C MET A 261 9.05 11.51 -0.52
N GLU A 262 10.22 10.96 -0.82
CA GLU A 262 11.47 11.35 -0.16
C GLU A 262 11.99 12.67 -0.73
N HIS A 263 12.24 13.63 0.15
CA HIS A 263 12.71 14.97 -0.19
C HIS A 263 14.19 15.15 0.12
N PHE A 264 14.93 15.60 -0.89
CA PHE A 264 16.34 15.96 -0.77
C PHE A 264 16.49 17.42 -1.20
N HIS A 265 17.05 18.27 -0.34
CA HIS A 265 17.24 19.70 -0.60
C HIS A 265 18.71 20.04 -0.67
N ASP A 266 19.18 20.45 -1.86
CA ASP A 266 20.48 21.09 -2.02
C ASP A 266 20.33 22.61 -1.86
N THR A 267 20.75 23.11 -0.70
CA THR A 267 20.67 24.55 -0.37
C THR A 267 21.61 25.42 -1.20
N LYS A 268 22.62 24.84 -1.88
CA LYS A 268 23.57 25.63 -2.70
C LYS A 268 22.97 25.97 -4.05
N SER A 269 22.32 25.01 -4.68
CA SER A 269 21.65 25.19 -5.97
C SER A 269 20.19 25.60 -5.82
N ASN A 270 19.64 25.59 -4.59
CA ASN A 270 18.21 25.73 -4.30
C ASN A 270 17.36 24.71 -5.07
N THR A 271 17.90 23.50 -5.21
CA THR A 271 17.23 22.41 -5.91
C THR A 271 16.60 21.45 -4.90
N ILE A 272 15.36 21.04 -5.18
CA ILE A 272 14.64 20.01 -4.43
C ILE A 272 14.50 18.79 -5.33
N ALA A 273 14.98 17.64 -4.87
CA ALA A 273 14.70 16.36 -5.51
C ALA A 273 13.65 15.60 -4.71
N ILE A 274 12.63 15.11 -5.39
CA ILE A 274 11.58 14.25 -4.82
C ILE A 274 11.75 12.86 -5.42
N VAL A 275 11.95 11.86 -4.58
CA VAL A 275 12.06 10.47 -5.01
C VAL A 275 10.76 9.75 -4.64
N ASP A 276 10.06 9.28 -5.68
CA ASP A 276 8.79 8.57 -5.52
C ASP A 276 8.67 7.42 -6.53
N TYR A 277 7.93 6.40 -6.17
CA TYR A 277 7.65 5.23 -7.02
C TYR A 277 6.47 5.44 -7.97
N ALA A 278 6.18 6.67 -8.34
CA ALA A 278 5.15 7.01 -9.32
C ALA A 278 5.53 6.46 -10.70
N HIS A 279 4.73 5.57 -11.28
CA HIS A 279 5.07 4.83 -12.50
C HIS A 279 3.88 4.56 -13.45
N ASN A 280 2.74 5.22 -13.24
CA ASN A 280 1.60 5.19 -14.16
C ASN A 280 0.89 6.55 -14.16
N TYR A 281 -0.12 6.71 -15.04
CA TYR A 281 -0.82 7.97 -15.20
C TYR A 281 -1.30 8.58 -13.88
N ALA A 282 -2.01 7.80 -13.07
CA ALA A 282 -2.61 8.31 -11.84
C ALA A 282 -1.56 8.74 -10.80
N SER A 283 -0.49 7.95 -10.63
CA SER A 283 0.55 8.25 -9.65
C SER A 283 1.45 9.42 -10.08
N VAL A 284 1.79 9.51 -11.36
CA VAL A 284 2.56 10.66 -11.89
C VAL A 284 1.73 11.94 -11.84
N THR A 285 0.43 11.86 -12.15
CA THR A 285 -0.50 12.99 -12.00
C THR A 285 -0.54 13.47 -10.55
N ALA A 286 -0.73 12.56 -9.59
CA ALA A 286 -0.79 12.91 -8.17
C ALA A 286 0.53 13.52 -7.66
N LEU A 287 1.69 13.00 -8.11
CA LEU A 287 3.00 13.57 -7.78
C LEU A 287 3.14 14.99 -8.34
N LEU A 288 2.75 15.23 -9.59
CA LEU A 288 2.83 16.56 -10.20
C LEU A 288 1.80 17.52 -9.60
N ASP A 289 0.59 17.05 -9.24
CA ASP A 289 -0.39 17.85 -8.49
C ASP A 289 0.19 18.35 -7.16
N TYR A 290 0.90 17.48 -6.44
CA TYR A 290 1.64 17.90 -5.25
C TYR A 290 2.71 18.96 -5.55
N VAL A 291 3.51 18.76 -6.61
CA VAL A 291 4.55 19.76 -7.02
C VAL A 291 3.90 21.10 -7.33
N ASP A 292 2.82 21.14 -8.11
CA ASP A 292 2.10 22.36 -8.46
C ASP A 292 1.51 23.05 -7.22
N GLN A 293 0.90 22.28 -6.32
CA GLN A 293 0.30 22.80 -5.10
C GLN A 293 1.35 23.38 -4.14
N ARG A 294 2.47 22.68 -4.00
CA ARG A 294 3.51 23.03 -3.02
C ARG A 294 4.48 24.09 -3.49
N TYR A 295 4.86 24.05 -4.76
CA TYR A 295 5.93 24.86 -5.34
C TYR A 295 5.48 25.76 -6.50
N GLY A 296 4.28 25.59 -7.04
CA GLY A 296 3.83 26.29 -8.24
C GLY A 296 3.83 27.82 -8.13
N LYS A 297 3.74 28.39 -6.91
CA LYS A 297 3.82 29.83 -6.68
C LYS A 297 5.22 30.41 -6.93
N ASP A 298 6.24 29.56 -6.85
CA ASP A 298 7.64 29.93 -7.03
C ASP A 298 8.10 29.77 -8.48
N ASP A 299 7.18 29.39 -9.39
CA ASP A 299 7.44 29.15 -10.83
C ASP A 299 8.65 28.21 -11.06
N PRO A 300 8.67 27.00 -10.51
CA PRO A 300 9.84 26.13 -10.52
C PRO A 300 10.11 25.58 -11.91
N GLU A 301 11.38 25.40 -12.24
CA GLU A 301 11.79 24.58 -13.37
C GLU A 301 11.72 23.10 -12.99
N VAL A 302 10.78 22.36 -13.57
CA VAL A 302 10.50 20.98 -13.22
C VAL A 302 11.16 20.02 -14.19
N THR A 303 12.02 19.15 -13.68
CA THR A 303 12.62 18.03 -14.44
C THR A 303 12.04 16.70 -13.93
N LEU A 304 11.40 15.94 -14.80
CA LEU A 304 10.99 14.57 -14.51
C LEU A 304 12.06 13.59 -15.02
N VAL A 305 12.61 12.79 -14.11
CA VAL A 305 13.50 11.66 -14.43
C VAL A 305 12.72 10.37 -14.22
N THR A 306 12.50 9.60 -15.27
CA THR A 306 11.65 8.40 -15.21
C THR A 306 12.07 7.36 -16.25
N GLY A 307 11.65 6.13 -16.06
CA GLY A 307 11.72 5.05 -17.00
C GLY A 307 10.43 4.25 -17.06
N SER A 308 10.45 3.11 -17.70
CA SER A 308 9.36 2.15 -17.68
C SER A 308 9.92 0.73 -17.75
N ALA A 309 9.15 -0.21 -17.17
CA ALA A 309 9.54 -1.62 -17.16
C ALA A 309 9.59 -2.23 -18.57
N GLY A 310 10.53 -3.15 -18.78
CA GLY A 310 10.66 -3.93 -20.00
C GLY A 310 9.69 -5.11 -20.03
N ASN A 311 9.27 -5.50 -21.23
CA ASN A 311 8.42 -6.67 -21.53
C ASN A 311 7.08 -6.74 -20.77
N LYS A 312 6.70 -5.73 -20.02
CA LYS A 312 5.48 -5.68 -19.21
C LYS A 312 4.92 -4.25 -19.11
N ALA A 313 3.64 -4.12 -18.79
CA ALA A 313 2.97 -2.85 -18.50
C ALA A 313 3.24 -1.75 -19.57
N TYR A 314 3.14 -2.10 -20.86
CA TYR A 314 3.42 -1.22 -21.99
C TYR A 314 2.60 0.07 -22.01
N ASP A 315 1.38 0.03 -21.47
CA ASP A 315 0.50 1.18 -21.30
C ASP A 315 1.12 2.30 -20.46
N ARG A 316 1.95 1.96 -19.47
CA ARG A 316 2.66 2.94 -18.61
C ARG A 316 3.54 3.90 -19.40
N ARG A 317 4.17 3.44 -20.49
CA ARG A 317 5.09 4.24 -21.32
C ARG A 317 4.39 5.52 -21.81
N SER A 318 3.26 5.37 -22.49
CA SER A 318 2.48 6.52 -22.96
C SER A 318 1.76 7.28 -21.83
N GLU A 319 1.37 6.58 -20.77
CA GLU A 319 0.64 7.16 -19.64
C GLU A 319 1.50 8.13 -18.83
N ILE A 320 2.76 7.78 -18.54
CA ILE A 320 3.70 8.63 -17.82
C ILE A 320 3.91 9.93 -18.59
N VAL A 321 4.19 9.84 -19.88
CA VAL A 321 4.42 11.02 -20.74
C VAL A 321 3.16 11.89 -20.82
N ARG A 322 1.98 11.26 -20.97
CA ARG A 322 0.69 11.98 -21.01
C ARG A 322 0.39 12.70 -19.69
N ALA A 323 0.71 12.10 -18.54
CA ALA A 323 0.55 12.75 -17.23
C ALA A 323 1.48 13.94 -17.04
N ALA A 324 2.69 13.88 -17.60
CA ALA A 324 3.70 14.92 -17.52
C ALA A 324 3.51 16.05 -18.55
N GLN A 325 2.75 15.82 -19.61
CA GLN A 325 2.58 16.77 -20.72
C GLN A 325 2.11 18.14 -20.23
N ASN A 326 2.81 19.19 -20.66
CA ASN A 326 2.57 20.61 -20.29
C ASN A 326 2.73 20.93 -18.78
N ARG A 327 3.32 20.03 -17.98
CA ARG A 327 3.53 20.23 -16.54
C ARG A 327 4.99 20.25 -16.13
N ILE A 328 5.89 19.87 -17.03
CA ILE A 328 7.34 19.80 -16.80
C ILE A 328 8.10 20.58 -17.87
N ASN A 329 9.30 21.05 -17.52
CA ASN A 329 10.21 21.73 -18.43
C ASN A 329 11.14 20.72 -19.13
N HIS A 330 11.57 19.69 -18.41
CA HIS A 330 12.49 18.68 -18.92
C HIS A 330 12.01 17.27 -18.60
N LEU A 331 12.15 16.36 -19.57
CA LEU A 331 11.95 14.92 -19.39
C LEU A 331 13.28 14.22 -19.66
N ILE A 332 13.76 13.47 -18.67
CA ILE A 332 14.93 12.61 -18.77
C ILE A 332 14.47 11.16 -18.70
N LEU A 333 14.63 10.42 -19.77
CA LEU A 333 14.31 9.00 -19.82
C LEU A 333 15.54 8.18 -19.41
N THR A 334 15.31 7.21 -18.54
CA THR A 334 16.33 6.30 -18.04
C THR A 334 15.78 4.87 -17.97
N PHE A 335 16.61 3.91 -17.60
CA PHE A 335 16.12 2.54 -17.39
C PHE A 335 15.46 2.41 -15.99
N GLU A 336 14.50 1.51 -15.93
CA GLU A 336 13.93 0.94 -14.71
C GLU A 336 14.29 -0.56 -14.69
N ASP A 337 13.39 -1.45 -14.38
CA ASP A 337 13.53 -2.90 -14.56
C ASP A 337 13.28 -3.27 -16.04
N THR A 338 14.33 -3.25 -16.86
CA THR A 338 14.22 -3.44 -18.29
C THR A 338 14.09 -4.90 -18.71
N ASP A 339 14.33 -5.84 -17.78
CA ASP A 339 14.43 -7.25 -18.12
C ASP A 339 15.45 -7.45 -19.26
N ASP A 340 15.11 -8.12 -20.35
CA ASP A 340 15.95 -8.29 -21.55
C ASP A 340 15.59 -7.32 -22.69
N GLU A 341 14.63 -6.40 -22.49
CA GLU A 341 14.25 -5.38 -23.47
C GLU A 341 15.29 -4.24 -23.51
N PRO A 342 15.82 -3.86 -24.69
CA PRO A 342 16.75 -2.75 -24.81
C PRO A 342 16.11 -1.43 -24.33
N VAL A 343 16.84 -0.69 -23.48
CA VAL A 343 16.37 0.60 -22.93
C VAL A 343 16.02 1.60 -24.04
N GLU A 344 16.72 1.57 -25.15
CA GLU A 344 16.46 2.43 -26.31
C GLU A 344 15.08 2.18 -26.91
N HIS A 345 14.58 0.94 -26.94
CA HIS A 345 13.22 0.62 -27.39
C HIS A 345 12.18 1.20 -26.42
N ILE A 346 12.38 1.03 -25.11
CA ILE A 346 11.52 1.58 -24.08
C ILE A 346 11.43 3.10 -24.19
N CYS A 347 12.59 3.77 -24.33
CA CYS A 347 12.65 5.22 -24.48
C CYS A 347 12.02 5.73 -25.79
N GLN A 348 12.07 4.94 -26.88
CA GLN A 348 11.42 5.29 -28.14
C GLN A 348 9.90 5.19 -28.08
N ASP A 349 9.40 4.25 -27.27
CA ASP A 349 7.95 4.08 -27.07
C ASP A 349 7.35 5.16 -26.13
N MET A 350 8.17 5.71 -25.25
CA MET A 350 7.82 6.83 -24.36
C MET A 350 7.89 8.17 -25.08
#